data_17930142519fd90e840b2278b2417190
#
_entry.id   17930142519fd90e840b2278b2417190
#
_cell.length_a   1.000
_cell.length_b   1.000
_cell.length_c   1.000
_cell.angle_alpha   90.00
_cell.angle_beta   90.00
_cell.angle_gamma   90.00
#
_symmetry.space_group_name_H-M   'P 1'
#
loop_
_entity.id
_entity.type
_entity.pdbx_description
1 polymer ?
#
loop_
_entity_poly.entity_id
_entity_poly.type
_entity_poly.pdbx_seq_one_letter_code
_entity_poly.pdbx_strand_id
1 'polypeptide(L)'
;MNPKYYLPIIALIATLTTAAQHINWHNESADTVSINKTLKRAVMISDPEKRVASIAREFIGRPYVAGTLENDSEEKLTINLDEVDCTTLIDYVTAFALTAGEHRTSWRDFAYNLERLRYRGGEMKDYASRLHYISDWIVDNTHRGNLEEATGRCDLATYEIKTIDFMSANCKLYPALADSATYARIKQTEIGYRSHRFPIIKTSRVAKAAKTFLRTGDIIALCTGKKGLDVSHMGILFIDEKNVPYLLHASSKAGKVILDTTPLDRYLTQNRLTGIRVIRLKE
;
A
#
# COMPACT_ATOMS: atom_id res chain seq x y z
N MET A 1 24.76 63.60 17.31
CA MET A 1 25.38 62.36 16.73
C MET A 1 24.54 61.14 17.17
N ASN A 2 23.78 60.57 16.27
CA ASN A 2 22.94 59.41 16.57
C ASN A 2 23.66 58.12 16.11
N PRO A 3 23.83 57.09 16.92
CA PRO A 3 24.41 55.85 16.49
C PRO A 3 23.31 54.98 15.80
N LYS A 4 23.57 54.64 14.55
CA LYS A 4 22.74 53.70 13.76
C LYS A 4 23.03 52.28 14.25
N TYR A 5 22.02 51.63 14.79
CA TYR A 5 22.05 50.18 15.12
C TYR A 5 21.89 49.36 13.83
N TYR A 6 22.94 48.67 13.42
CA TYR A 6 22.86 47.60 12.42
C TYR A 6 22.46 46.30 13.12
N LEU A 7 21.24 45.80 12.86
CA LEU A 7 20.86 44.43 13.20
C LEU A 7 21.44 43.50 12.13
N PRO A 8 22.18 42.45 12.51
CA PRO A 8 22.56 41.43 11.54
C PRO A 8 21.36 40.56 11.18
N ILE A 9 21.05 40.49 9.89
CA ILE A 9 20.10 39.53 9.34
C ILE A 9 20.79 38.15 9.41
N ILE A 10 20.41 37.33 10.39
CA ILE A 10 20.79 35.92 10.43
C ILE A 10 19.91 35.21 9.39
N ALA A 11 20.48 34.94 8.21
CA ALA A 11 19.87 34.09 7.23
C ALA A 11 19.82 32.65 7.78
N LEU A 12 18.61 32.19 8.15
CA LEU A 12 18.35 30.82 8.52
C LEU A 12 18.43 29.97 7.23
N ILE A 13 19.59 29.39 6.95
CA ILE A 13 19.77 28.41 5.90
C ILE A 13 19.09 27.12 6.42
N ALA A 14 17.81 26.94 6.08
CA ALA A 14 17.16 25.66 6.22
C ALA A 14 17.89 24.69 5.30
N THR A 15 18.70 23.80 5.85
CA THR A 15 19.23 22.64 5.14
C THR A 15 18.05 21.76 4.76
N LEU A 16 17.61 21.86 3.51
CA LEU A 16 16.79 20.85 2.88
C LEU A 16 17.63 19.57 2.83
N THR A 17 17.52 18.73 3.87
CA THR A 17 18.00 17.36 3.81
C THR A 17 17.18 16.67 2.74
N THR A 18 17.79 16.43 1.59
CA THR A 18 17.18 15.77 0.46
C THR A 18 16.82 14.34 0.87
N ALA A 19 15.56 13.96 0.70
CA ALA A 19 15.03 12.62 0.95
C ALA A 19 15.86 11.48 0.27
N ALA A 20 16.75 11.82 -0.65
CA ALA A 20 17.65 10.90 -1.35
C ALA A 20 18.68 10.20 -0.43
N GLN A 21 18.97 10.71 0.77
CA GLN A 21 19.98 10.12 1.68
C GLN A 21 19.49 8.88 2.45
N HIS A 22 18.19 8.56 2.40
CA HIS A 22 17.59 7.47 3.17
C HIS A 22 16.94 6.37 2.32
N ILE A 23 17.16 6.38 0.98
CA ILE A 23 16.59 5.35 0.09
C ILE A 23 17.55 4.17 -0.02
N ASN A 24 17.06 2.98 0.29
CA ASN A 24 17.72 1.72 0.02
C ASN A 24 17.27 1.20 -1.36
N TRP A 25 18.10 1.40 -2.38
CA TRP A 25 17.81 0.96 -3.74
C TRP A 25 18.27 -0.48 -3.98
N HIS A 26 17.43 -1.28 -4.61
CA HIS A 26 17.88 -2.55 -5.17
C HIS A 26 18.79 -2.33 -6.39
N ASN A 27 18.36 -1.44 -7.29
CA ASN A 27 19.14 -1.03 -8.46
C ASN A 27 18.84 0.43 -8.85
N GLU A 28 19.51 1.40 -8.20
CA GLU A 28 19.20 2.83 -8.36
C GLU A 28 19.17 3.30 -9.82
N SER A 29 20.15 2.90 -10.63
CA SER A 29 20.25 3.38 -12.00
C SER A 29 19.11 2.84 -12.89
N ALA A 30 18.75 1.56 -12.76
CA ALA A 30 17.65 0.95 -13.50
C ALA A 30 16.28 1.40 -12.97
N ASP A 31 16.12 1.44 -11.64
CA ASP A 31 14.87 1.82 -11.00
C ASP A 31 14.48 3.26 -11.30
N THR A 32 15.41 4.21 -11.19
CA THR A 32 15.12 5.63 -11.48
C THR A 32 14.71 5.87 -12.92
N VAL A 33 15.35 5.18 -13.88
CA VAL A 33 14.97 5.24 -15.31
C VAL A 33 13.58 4.61 -15.51
N SER A 34 13.32 3.44 -14.93
CA SER A 34 12.05 2.74 -15.02
C SER A 34 10.91 3.57 -14.43
N ILE A 35 11.11 4.16 -13.24
CA ILE A 35 10.14 5.03 -12.58
C ILE A 35 9.76 6.21 -13.48
N ASN A 36 10.75 6.97 -13.94
CA ASN A 36 10.50 8.13 -14.79
C ASN A 36 9.76 7.76 -16.09
N LYS A 37 10.10 6.61 -16.69
CA LYS A 37 9.43 6.09 -17.90
C LYS A 37 7.97 5.71 -17.64
N THR A 38 7.69 5.00 -16.55
CA THR A 38 6.33 4.62 -16.15
C THR A 38 5.49 5.84 -15.84
N LEU A 39 6.01 6.82 -15.09
CA LEU A 39 5.30 8.07 -14.77
C LEU A 39 4.94 8.88 -16.01
N LYS A 40 5.86 9.02 -16.98
CA LYS A 40 5.59 9.72 -18.26
C LYS A 40 4.43 9.10 -19.06
N ARG A 41 4.21 7.79 -18.94
CA ARG A 41 3.04 7.13 -19.55
C ARG A 41 1.79 7.29 -18.69
N ALA A 42 1.92 7.08 -17.39
CA ALA A 42 0.81 7.08 -16.46
C ALA A 42 0.13 8.46 -16.34
N VAL A 43 0.88 9.57 -16.44
CA VAL A 43 0.35 10.94 -16.39
C VAL A 43 -0.62 11.24 -17.55
N MET A 44 -0.52 10.50 -18.65
CA MET A 44 -1.45 10.65 -19.80
C MET A 44 -2.80 9.95 -19.57
N ILE A 45 -2.97 9.20 -18.49
CA ILE A 45 -4.20 8.48 -18.15
C ILE A 45 -4.93 9.31 -17.10
N SER A 46 -5.99 10.01 -17.50
CA SER A 46 -6.76 10.87 -16.59
C SER A 46 -7.61 10.10 -15.58
N ASP A 47 -8.18 8.96 -16.00
CA ASP A 47 -9.02 8.10 -15.17
C ASP A 47 -8.15 7.34 -14.14
N PRO A 48 -8.35 7.51 -12.81
CA PRO A 48 -7.50 6.94 -11.78
C PRO A 48 -7.50 5.43 -11.77
N GLU A 49 -8.66 4.80 -11.94
CA GLU A 49 -8.77 3.33 -11.92
C GLU A 49 -8.07 2.72 -13.15
N LYS A 50 -8.22 3.33 -14.33
CA LYS A 50 -7.48 2.91 -15.54
C LYS A 50 -5.98 3.13 -15.37
N ARG A 51 -5.57 4.19 -14.70
CA ARG A 51 -4.17 4.47 -14.39
C ARG A 51 -3.59 3.38 -13.49
N VAL A 52 -4.26 3.04 -12.39
CA VAL A 52 -3.87 1.93 -11.49
C VAL A 52 -3.77 0.61 -12.27
N ALA A 53 -4.80 0.27 -13.06
CA ALA A 53 -4.82 -0.96 -13.84
C ALA A 53 -3.68 -1.02 -14.88
N SER A 54 -3.39 0.09 -15.55
CA SER A 54 -2.30 0.18 -16.53
C SER A 54 -0.94 -0.05 -15.89
N ILE A 55 -0.68 0.62 -14.75
CA ILE A 55 0.57 0.48 -14.01
C ILE A 55 0.72 -0.94 -13.47
N ALA A 56 -0.33 -1.52 -12.88
CA ALA A 56 -0.30 -2.87 -12.33
C ALA A 56 0.11 -3.92 -13.38
N ARG A 57 -0.34 -3.77 -14.64
CA ARG A 57 0.04 -4.68 -15.75
C ARG A 57 1.54 -4.69 -16.03
N GLU A 58 2.26 -3.59 -15.77
CA GLU A 58 3.70 -3.51 -15.97
C GLU A 58 4.50 -4.38 -14.99
N PHE A 59 3.86 -4.83 -13.91
CA PHE A 59 4.47 -5.74 -12.92
C PHE A 59 4.26 -7.22 -13.25
N ILE A 60 3.40 -7.59 -14.20
CA ILE A 60 3.15 -9.00 -14.54
C ILE A 60 4.46 -9.68 -14.92
N GLY A 61 4.70 -10.87 -14.33
CA GLY A 61 5.90 -11.68 -14.53
C GLY A 61 7.04 -11.39 -13.56
N ARG A 62 7.01 -10.29 -12.79
CA ARG A 62 8.05 -10.01 -11.77
C ARG A 62 8.03 -11.06 -10.67
N PRO A 63 9.20 -11.51 -10.19
CA PRO A 63 9.31 -12.50 -9.12
C PRO A 63 8.57 -12.09 -7.83
N TYR A 64 7.95 -13.08 -7.18
CA TYR A 64 7.46 -12.94 -5.82
C TYR A 64 8.60 -13.18 -4.83
N VAL A 65 8.94 -12.18 -4.03
CA VAL A 65 9.91 -12.31 -2.94
C VAL A 65 9.31 -11.67 -1.69
N ALA A 66 9.11 -12.48 -0.64
CA ALA A 66 8.62 -11.98 0.64
C ALA A 66 9.73 -11.31 1.44
N GLY A 67 9.36 -10.27 2.21
CA GLY A 67 10.27 -9.68 3.20
C GLY A 67 11.36 -8.79 2.60
N THR A 68 11.19 -8.27 1.40
CA THR A 68 12.15 -7.33 0.77
C THR A 68 12.37 -6.03 1.56
N LEU A 69 11.50 -5.74 2.54
CA LEU A 69 11.61 -4.60 3.44
C LEU A 69 12.29 -4.93 4.79
N GLU A 70 12.68 -6.18 5.02
CA GLU A 70 13.19 -6.66 6.32
C GLU A 70 14.73 -6.82 6.37
N ASN A 71 15.45 -6.23 5.40
CA ASN A 71 16.85 -6.56 5.16
C ASN A 71 17.86 -5.74 5.97
N ASP A 72 17.45 -4.65 6.60
CA ASP A 72 18.34 -3.74 7.32
C ASP A 72 18.03 -3.69 8.82
N SER A 73 19.05 -3.43 9.64
CA SER A 73 18.91 -3.18 11.07
C SER A 73 18.28 -1.80 11.36
N GLU A 74 18.36 -0.90 10.39
CA GLU A 74 17.76 0.43 10.41
C GLU A 74 16.69 0.55 9.33
N GLU A 75 15.55 1.13 9.67
CA GLU A 75 14.45 1.32 8.71
C GLU A 75 14.88 2.30 7.62
N LYS A 76 14.70 1.90 6.36
CA LYS A 76 14.99 2.72 5.18
C LYS A 76 13.85 2.63 4.18
N LEU A 77 13.66 3.68 3.40
CA LEU A 77 12.73 3.63 2.28
C LEU A 77 13.29 2.72 1.18
N THR A 78 12.97 1.43 1.25
CA THR A 78 13.42 0.45 0.27
C THR A 78 12.61 0.55 -1.02
N ILE A 79 13.31 0.62 -2.15
CA ILE A 79 12.75 0.55 -3.51
C ILE A 79 13.41 -0.63 -4.24
N ASN A 80 12.60 -1.64 -4.54
CA ASN A 80 12.95 -2.80 -5.34
C ASN A 80 11.80 -3.07 -6.32
N LEU A 81 11.96 -2.60 -7.56
CA LEU A 81 10.94 -2.81 -8.57
C LEU A 81 11.03 -4.16 -9.27
N ASP A 82 12.14 -4.89 -9.09
CA ASP A 82 12.35 -6.18 -9.74
C ASP A 82 11.68 -7.34 -9.02
N GLU A 83 11.55 -7.24 -7.68
CA GLU A 83 10.99 -8.26 -6.82
C GLU A 83 9.94 -7.66 -5.90
N VAL A 84 8.77 -8.30 -5.80
CA VAL A 84 7.67 -7.78 -5.00
C VAL A 84 6.93 -8.88 -4.25
N ASP A 85 6.36 -8.52 -3.10
CA ASP A 85 5.27 -9.25 -2.47
C ASP A 85 3.92 -8.56 -2.70
N CYS A 86 2.85 -9.04 -2.08
CA CYS A 86 1.52 -8.47 -2.28
C CYS A 86 1.41 -7.03 -1.77
N THR A 87 2.13 -6.67 -0.71
CA THR A 87 2.09 -5.35 -0.09
C THR A 87 2.94 -4.36 -0.87
N THR A 88 4.19 -4.73 -1.20
CA THR A 88 5.10 -3.87 -1.95
C THR A 88 4.60 -3.62 -3.39
N LEU A 89 3.95 -4.60 -4.03
CA LEU A 89 3.27 -4.41 -5.31
C LEU A 89 2.21 -3.29 -5.21
N ILE A 90 1.36 -3.35 -4.19
CA ILE A 90 0.29 -2.34 -4.00
C ILE A 90 0.88 -0.98 -3.65
N ASP A 91 1.89 -0.92 -2.78
CA ASP A 91 2.59 0.33 -2.46
C ASP A 91 3.14 0.99 -3.73
N TYR A 92 3.86 0.23 -4.59
CA TYR A 92 4.45 0.78 -5.82
C TYR A 92 3.38 1.21 -6.81
N VAL A 93 2.39 0.37 -7.10
CA VAL A 93 1.31 0.71 -8.04
C VAL A 93 0.57 1.97 -7.58
N THR A 94 0.28 2.06 -6.29
CA THR A 94 -0.43 3.20 -5.69
C THR A 94 0.42 4.47 -5.71
N ALA A 95 1.72 4.38 -5.36
CA ALA A 95 2.64 5.52 -5.40
C ALA A 95 2.81 6.07 -6.83
N PHE A 96 2.95 5.20 -7.83
CA PHE A 96 2.97 5.60 -9.25
C PHE A 96 1.68 6.32 -9.64
N ALA A 97 0.53 5.75 -9.26
CA ALA A 97 -0.76 6.28 -9.68
C ALA A 97 -1.08 7.63 -9.02
N LEU A 98 -0.69 7.82 -7.75
CA LEU A 98 -0.78 9.12 -7.06
C LEU A 98 0.15 10.15 -7.71
N THR A 99 1.43 9.81 -7.89
CA THR A 99 2.43 10.71 -8.49
C THR A 99 2.00 11.19 -9.87
N ALA A 100 1.49 10.27 -10.70
CA ALA A 100 0.98 10.62 -12.02
C ALA A 100 -0.33 11.44 -11.95
N GLY A 101 -1.20 11.19 -10.97
CA GLY A 101 -2.41 11.98 -10.69
C GLY A 101 -2.10 13.41 -10.29
N GLU A 102 -1.00 13.63 -9.59
CA GLU A 102 -0.44 14.95 -9.25
C GLU A 102 0.28 15.62 -10.45
N HIS A 103 0.24 15.03 -11.65
CA HIS A 103 0.95 15.48 -12.85
C HIS A 103 2.48 15.58 -12.69
N ARG A 104 3.06 14.73 -11.84
CA ARG A 104 4.50 14.64 -11.59
C ARG A 104 5.11 13.43 -12.27
N THR A 105 6.37 13.54 -12.71
CA THR A 105 7.03 12.51 -13.52
C THR A 105 8.45 12.18 -13.05
N SER A 106 8.85 12.66 -11.88
CA SER A 106 10.17 12.40 -11.30
C SER A 106 10.16 11.22 -10.35
N TRP A 107 11.26 10.43 -10.34
CA TRP A 107 11.46 9.39 -9.35
C TRP A 107 11.47 9.93 -7.90
N ARG A 108 11.86 11.19 -7.70
CA ARG A 108 11.81 11.84 -6.37
C ARG A 108 10.39 12.04 -5.88
N ASP A 109 9.49 12.44 -6.76
CA ASP A 109 8.06 12.56 -6.44
C ASP A 109 7.43 11.20 -6.15
N PHE A 110 7.85 10.17 -6.90
CA PHE A 110 7.44 8.78 -6.63
C PHE A 110 7.92 8.31 -5.24
N ALA A 111 9.19 8.52 -4.91
CA ALA A 111 9.75 8.15 -3.62
C ALA A 111 9.04 8.88 -2.47
N TYR A 112 8.74 10.17 -2.63
CA TYR A 112 7.96 10.95 -1.69
C TYR A 112 6.56 10.36 -1.47
N ASN A 113 5.84 10.02 -2.54
CA ASN A 113 4.51 9.41 -2.43
C ASN A 113 4.58 7.98 -1.88
N LEU A 114 5.63 7.22 -2.17
CA LEU A 114 5.85 5.90 -1.59
C LEU A 114 6.06 5.96 -0.08
N GLU A 115 6.87 6.89 0.40
CA GLU A 115 7.05 7.14 1.84
C GLU A 115 5.72 7.52 2.49
N ARG A 116 5.00 8.47 1.90
CA ARG A 116 3.69 8.91 2.38
C ARG A 116 2.68 7.75 2.49
N LEU A 117 2.72 6.78 1.60
CA LEU A 117 1.80 5.63 1.64
C LEU A 117 2.21 4.59 2.67
N ARG A 118 3.51 4.30 2.77
CA ARG A 118 4.04 3.18 3.55
C ARG A 118 4.16 3.45 5.03
N TYR A 119 4.33 4.73 5.42
CA TYR A 119 4.61 5.09 6.79
C TYR A 119 3.49 5.91 7.44
N ARG A 120 3.29 5.69 8.73
CA ARG A 120 2.28 6.36 9.56
C ARG A 120 2.49 7.88 9.56
N GLY A 121 1.41 8.61 9.31
CA GLY A 121 1.47 10.07 9.17
C GLY A 121 2.23 10.54 7.95
N GLY A 122 2.74 9.62 7.09
CA GLY A 122 3.48 9.94 5.88
C GLY A 122 4.97 10.17 6.07
N GLU A 123 5.52 9.83 7.23
CA GLU A 123 6.93 10.03 7.56
C GLU A 123 7.58 8.72 8.03
N MET A 124 8.69 8.36 7.41
CA MET A 124 9.56 7.28 7.87
C MET A 124 10.35 7.73 9.09
N LYS A 125 10.25 6.99 10.20
CA LYS A 125 11.02 7.24 11.43
C LYS A 125 11.81 6.01 11.84
N ASP A 126 11.15 4.88 11.89
CA ASP A 126 11.69 3.58 12.27
C ASP A 126 10.73 2.45 11.88
N TYR A 127 11.08 1.21 12.22
CA TYR A 127 10.29 0.02 11.94
C TYR A 127 8.83 0.16 12.38
N ALA A 128 8.55 0.68 13.57
CA ALA A 128 7.19 0.81 14.09
C ALA A 128 6.37 1.95 13.44
N SER A 129 7.01 2.82 12.67
CA SER A 129 6.32 3.84 11.86
C SER A 129 5.77 3.26 10.55
N ARG A 130 6.28 2.11 10.08
CA ARG A 130 5.75 1.42 8.91
C ARG A 130 4.34 0.88 9.19
N LEU A 131 3.45 0.99 8.21
CA LEU A 131 2.06 0.54 8.30
C LEU A 131 1.98 -0.97 8.03
N HIS A 132 2.28 -1.79 9.05
CA HIS A 132 2.40 -3.24 8.94
C HIS A 132 1.06 -3.96 8.72
N TYR A 133 -0.03 -3.40 9.25
CA TYR A 133 -1.37 -3.96 9.06
C TYR A 133 -2.10 -3.25 7.94
N ILE A 134 -2.78 -4.03 7.10
CA ILE A 134 -3.51 -3.44 5.96
C ILE A 134 -4.66 -2.55 6.42
N SER A 135 -5.37 -2.90 7.52
CA SER A 135 -6.37 -1.97 8.09
C SER A 135 -5.74 -0.65 8.53
N ASP A 136 -4.55 -0.68 9.11
CA ASP A 136 -3.82 0.50 9.53
C ASP A 136 -3.39 1.35 8.33
N TRP A 137 -2.88 0.69 7.27
CA TRP A 137 -2.56 1.33 6.00
C TRP A 137 -3.79 1.99 5.34
N ILE A 138 -4.95 1.32 5.34
CA ILE A 138 -6.20 1.87 4.82
C ILE A 138 -6.64 3.09 5.66
N VAL A 139 -6.68 2.96 6.98
CA VAL A 139 -7.17 4.01 7.89
C VAL A 139 -6.28 5.25 7.82
N ASP A 140 -4.96 5.09 7.92
CA ASP A 140 -4.00 6.20 7.87
C ASP A 140 -4.06 6.93 6.52
N ASN A 141 -4.00 6.19 5.41
CA ASN A 141 -4.02 6.78 4.07
C ASN A 141 -5.38 7.41 3.71
N THR A 142 -6.49 6.84 4.20
CA THR A 142 -7.83 7.45 4.03
C THR A 142 -7.94 8.75 4.83
N HIS A 143 -7.47 8.76 6.08
CA HIS A 143 -7.47 9.95 6.93
C HIS A 143 -6.65 11.10 6.32
N ARG A 144 -5.50 10.80 5.75
CA ARG A 144 -4.63 11.78 5.08
C ARG A 144 -5.12 12.17 3.68
N GLY A 145 -6.17 11.55 3.17
CA GLY A 145 -6.77 11.88 1.88
C GLY A 145 -6.00 11.36 0.67
N ASN A 146 -5.07 10.41 0.83
CA ASN A 146 -4.39 9.72 -0.27
C ASN A 146 -5.33 8.72 -0.96
N LEU A 147 -6.15 8.04 -0.16
CA LEU A 147 -7.03 6.95 -0.59
C LEU A 147 -8.44 7.16 -0.05
N GLU A 148 -9.37 6.38 -0.60
CA GLU A 148 -10.72 6.24 -0.10
C GLU A 148 -11.03 4.75 0.11
N GLU A 149 -11.52 4.38 1.30
CA GLU A 149 -12.13 3.07 1.51
C GLU A 149 -13.57 3.09 0.98
N ALA A 150 -13.75 2.62 -0.25
CA ALA A 150 -15.03 2.65 -0.94
C ALA A 150 -16.01 1.55 -0.49
N THR A 151 -15.55 0.54 0.24
CA THR A 151 -16.33 -0.65 0.62
C THR A 151 -17.67 -0.32 1.22
N GLY A 152 -17.72 0.66 2.14
CA GLY A 152 -18.95 1.04 2.84
C GLY A 152 -20.03 1.68 1.96
N ARG A 153 -19.70 2.09 0.73
CA ARG A 153 -20.65 2.63 -0.25
C ARG A 153 -21.36 1.54 -1.05
N CYS A 154 -20.91 0.29 -0.94
CA CYS A 154 -21.56 -0.82 -1.63
C CYS A 154 -22.80 -1.28 -0.84
N ASP A 155 -23.98 -1.32 -1.47
CA ASP A 155 -25.22 -1.80 -0.83
C ASP A 155 -25.14 -3.25 -0.35
N LEU A 156 -24.15 -4.00 -0.84
CA LEU A 156 -23.90 -5.39 -0.45
C LEU A 156 -22.90 -5.50 0.72
N ALA A 157 -22.33 -4.38 1.16
CA ALA A 157 -21.38 -4.38 2.28
C ALA A 157 -22.09 -4.68 3.60
N THR A 158 -21.34 -5.31 4.49
CA THR A 158 -21.67 -5.52 5.90
C THR A 158 -20.49 -5.06 6.73
N TYR A 159 -20.61 -5.11 8.07
CA TYR A 159 -19.52 -4.76 8.95
C TYR A 159 -19.06 -5.98 9.74
N GLU A 160 -17.77 -6.11 9.92
CA GLU A 160 -17.14 -7.05 10.84
C GLU A 160 -16.41 -6.30 11.94
N ILE A 161 -16.26 -6.95 13.09
CA ILE A 161 -15.48 -6.46 14.24
C ILE A 161 -14.38 -7.48 14.49
N LYS A 162 -13.14 -7.01 14.58
CA LYS A 162 -11.97 -7.86 14.81
C LYS A 162 -10.93 -7.16 15.66
N THR A 163 -10.29 -7.88 16.56
CA THR A 163 -9.07 -7.42 17.22
C THR A 163 -7.87 -7.77 16.32
N ILE A 164 -7.01 -6.79 16.08
CA ILE A 164 -5.80 -6.93 15.27
C ILE A 164 -4.62 -6.90 16.25
N ASP A 165 -3.95 -8.04 16.44
CA ASP A 165 -2.85 -8.21 17.39
C ASP A 165 -1.86 -9.32 16.96
N PHE A 166 -1.82 -9.61 15.65
CA PHE A 166 -1.06 -10.74 15.13
C PHE A 166 0.44 -10.63 15.38
N MET A 167 1.05 -9.45 15.19
CA MET A 167 2.49 -9.28 15.32
C MET A 167 2.95 -9.46 16.75
N SER A 168 2.32 -8.80 17.72
CA SER A 168 2.70 -8.95 19.13
C SER A 168 2.43 -10.36 19.67
N ALA A 169 1.33 -11.00 19.23
CA ALA A 169 1.01 -12.38 19.59
C ALA A 169 1.97 -13.41 18.96
N ASN A 170 2.67 -13.04 17.89
CA ASN A 170 3.63 -13.90 17.17
C ASN A 170 4.99 -13.21 17.02
N CYS A 171 5.46 -12.49 18.05
CA CYS A 171 6.64 -11.63 17.99
C CYS A 171 7.91 -12.35 17.51
N LYS A 172 8.03 -13.66 17.74
CA LYS A 172 9.14 -14.49 17.27
C LYS A 172 9.27 -14.57 15.74
N LEU A 173 8.22 -14.24 14.98
CA LEU A 173 8.24 -14.19 13.52
C LEU A 173 8.82 -12.86 12.99
N TYR A 174 9.02 -11.88 13.86
CA TYR A 174 9.42 -10.52 13.50
C TYR A 174 10.69 -10.14 14.26
N PRO A 175 11.90 -10.30 13.67
CA PRO A 175 13.17 -10.02 14.35
C PRO A 175 13.26 -8.64 15.01
N ALA A 176 12.70 -7.62 14.37
CA ALA A 176 12.67 -6.25 14.92
C ALA A 176 11.90 -6.14 16.26
N LEU A 177 10.99 -7.07 16.56
CA LEU A 177 10.24 -7.09 17.82
C LEU A 177 11.06 -7.71 18.98
N ALA A 178 12.30 -8.13 18.75
CA ALA A 178 13.23 -8.47 19.82
C ALA A 178 13.65 -7.22 20.62
N ASP A 179 13.62 -6.05 19.99
CA ASP A 179 13.75 -4.76 20.68
C ASP A 179 12.47 -4.40 21.44
N SER A 180 12.61 -4.18 22.74
CA SER A 180 11.48 -3.94 23.63
C SER A 180 10.74 -2.63 23.34
N ALA A 181 11.43 -1.60 22.86
CA ALA A 181 10.83 -0.32 22.51
C ALA A 181 9.99 -0.45 21.22
N THR A 182 10.52 -1.13 20.20
CA THR A 182 9.81 -1.45 18.95
C THR A 182 8.58 -2.31 19.24
N TYR A 183 8.72 -3.36 20.06
CA TYR A 183 7.60 -4.20 20.50
C TYR A 183 6.51 -3.37 21.18
N ALA A 184 6.87 -2.50 22.13
CA ALA A 184 5.92 -1.68 22.85
C ALA A 184 5.15 -0.74 21.93
N ARG A 185 5.79 -0.17 20.91
CA ARG A 185 5.15 0.71 19.92
C ARG A 185 4.20 -0.04 18.99
N ILE A 186 4.58 -1.23 18.49
CA ILE A 186 3.67 -2.09 17.72
C ILE A 186 2.48 -2.47 18.59
N LYS A 187 2.70 -2.85 19.85
CA LYS A 187 1.63 -3.16 20.80
C LYS A 187 0.69 -1.99 21.03
N GLN A 188 1.21 -0.77 21.13
CA GLN A 188 0.41 0.45 21.25
C GLN A 188 -0.47 0.67 20.01
N THR A 189 0.05 0.43 18.81
CA THR A 189 -0.74 0.46 17.57
C THR A 189 -1.87 -0.56 17.62
N GLU A 190 -1.58 -1.81 17.99
CA GLU A 190 -2.58 -2.88 18.09
C GLU A 190 -3.67 -2.59 19.12
N ILE A 191 -3.36 -1.88 20.21
CA ILE A 191 -4.36 -1.42 21.19
C ILE A 191 -5.42 -0.54 20.53
N GLY A 192 -5.05 0.32 19.57
CA GLY A 192 -5.96 1.13 18.78
C GLY A 192 -6.90 0.31 17.87
N TYR A 193 -6.53 -0.94 17.57
CA TYR A 193 -7.31 -1.86 16.74
C TYR A 193 -8.02 -2.97 17.53
N ARG A 194 -8.18 -2.81 18.83
CA ARG A 194 -9.08 -3.67 19.62
C ARG A 194 -10.51 -3.43 19.17
N SER A 195 -11.24 -4.51 18.86
CA SER A 195 -12.61 -4.42 18.37
C SER A 195 -12.76 -3.48 17.15
N HIS A 196 -11.77 -3.47 16.27
CA HIS A 196 -11.79 -2.68 15.04
C HIS A 196 -12.98 -3.09 14.17
N ARG A 197 -13.83 -2.11 13.85
CA ARG A 197 -15.01 -2.29 13.00
C ARG A 197 -14.70 -1.78 11.60
N PHE A 198 -14.85 -2.65 10.59
CA PHE A 198 -14.57 -2.31 9.20
C PHE A 198 -15.65 -2.85 8.24
N PRO A 199 -15.89 -2.19 7.09
CA PRO A 199 -16.82 -2.67 6.07
C PRO A 199 -16.20 -3.82 5.28
N ILE A 200 -17.04 -4.79 4.87
CA ILE A 200 -16.64 -5.95 4.08
C ILE A 200 -17.73 -6.34 3.08
N ILE A 201 -17.34 -6.66 1.85
CA ILE A 201 -18.19 -7.39 0.90
C ILE A 201 -17.86 -8.87 1.05
N LYS A 202 -18.77 -9.64 1.64
CA LYS A 202 -18.57 -11.09 1.89
C LYS A 202 -18.35 -11.87 0.60
N THR A 203 -17.52 -12.92 0.66
CA THR A 203 -17.17 -13.78 -0.49
C THR A 203 -18.40 -14.15 -1.34
N SER A 204 -19.51 -14.54 -0.73
CA SER A 204 -20.76 -14.91 -1.43
C SER A 204 -21.45 -13.75 -2.18
N ARG A 205 -21.04 -12.51 -1.95
CA ARG A 205 -21.62 -11.31 -2.58
C ARG A 205 -20.73 -10.69 -3.65
N VAL A 206 -19.46 -11.14 -3.78
CA VAL A 206 -18.45 -10.53 -4.67
C VAL A 206 -18.88 -10.58 -6.13
N ALA A 207 -19.39 -11.73 -6.62
CA ALA A 207 -19.87 -11.85 -7.99
C ALA A 207 -21.05 -10.92 -8.31
N LYS A 208 -21.91 -10.62 -7.33
CA LYS A 208 -22.97 -9.63 -7.47
C LYS A 208 -22.42 -8.20 -7.45
N ALA A 209 -21.49 -7.91 -6.55
CA ALA A 209 -20.83 -6.61 -6.45
C ALA A 209 -20.06 -6.26 -7.73
N ALA A 210 -19.49 -7.23 -8.44
CA ALA A 210 -18.79 -7.00 -9.71
C ALA A 210 -19.69 -6.42 -10.81
N LYS A 211 -21.00 -6.64 -10.73
CA LYS A 211 -21.95 -6.12 -11.72
C LYS A 211 -22.43 -4.69 -11.45
N THR A 212 -22.28 -4.20 -10.23
CA THR A 212 -22.93 -2.96 -9.80
C THR A 212 -22.00 -1.96 -9.12
N PHE A 213 -20.86 -2.40 -8.60
CA PHE A 213 -20.04 -1.57 -7.73
C PHE A 213 -18.54 -1.65 -8.03
N LEU A 214 -18.00 -2.88 -8.23
CA LEU A 214 -16.56 -3.08 -8.45
C LEU A 214 -16.12 -2.55 -9.82
N ARG A 215 -14.88 -2.08 -9.91
CA ARG A 215 -14.28 -1.51 -11.12
C ARG A 215 -12.89 -2.09 -11.36
N THR A 216 -12.51 -2.23 -12.63
CA THR A 216 -11.11 -2.52 -12.98
C THR A 216 -10.23 -1.38 -12.46
N GLY A 217 -9.17 -1.73 -11.73
CA GLY A 217 -8.29 -0.77 -11.06
C GLY A 217 -8.58 -0.59 -9.56
N ASP A 218 -9.69 -1.13 -9.04
CA ASP A 218 -9.91 -1.16 -7.58
C ASP A 218 -8.75 -1.93 -6.90
N ILE A 219 -8.21 -1.35 -5.83
CA ILE A 219 -7.28 -2.03 -4.92
C ILE A 219 -8.13 -2.91 -4.00
N ILE A 220 -7.82 -4.19 -3.95
CA ILE A 220 -8.60 -5.18 -3.19
C ILE A 220 -7.77 -5.71 -2.03
N ALA A 221 -8.28 -5.54 -0.81
CA ALA A 221 -7.75 -6.17 0.39
C ALA A 221 -8.60 -7.40 0.71
N LEU A 222 -7.95 -8.57 0.77
CA LEU A 222 -8.57 -9.88 0.95
C LEU A 222 -8.68 -10.23 2.43
N CYS A 223 -9.90 -10.20 2.97
CA CYS A 223 -10.17 -10.43 4.39
C CYS A 223 -10.04 -11.91 4.77
N THR A 224 -9.52 -12.16 5.97
CA THR A 224 -9.25 -13.50 6.48
C THR A 224 -9.94 -13.78 7.81
N GLY A 225 -10.31 -15.05 8.05
CA GLY A 225 -10.78 -15.54 9.34
C GLY A 225 -9.66 -15.76 10.37
N LYS A 226 -8.39 -15.56 10.03
CA LYS A 226 -7.24 -15.80 10.91
C LYS A 226 -7.32 -14.90 12.15
N LYS A 227 -7.11 -15.49 13.34
CA LYS A 227 -7.13 -14.74 14.61
C LYS A 227 -6.03 -13.67 14.62
N GLY A 228 -6.36 -12.48 15.07
CA GLY A 228 -5.42 -11.35 15.19
C GLY A 228 -5.08 -10.66 13.87
N LEU A 229 -5.61 -11.11 12.73
CA LEU A 229 -5.34 -10.57 11.40
C LEU A 229 -6.65 -10.34 10.65
N ASP A 230 -6.82 -9.18 10.04
CA ASP A 230 -8.00 -8.78 9.28
C ASP A 230 -7.86 -9.08 7.78
N VAL A 231 -6.73 -8.73 7.20
CA VAL A 231 -6.38 -8.90 5.79
C VAL A 231 -5.13 -9.74 5.67
N SER A 232 -5.11 -10.71 4.77
CA SER A 232 -3.96 -11.59 4.55
C SER A 232 -3.32 -11.44 3.18
N HIS A 233 -3.94 -10.72 2.26
CA HIS A 233 -3.45 -10.54 0.89
C HIS A 233 -4.05 -9.31 0.23
N MET A 234 -3.37 -8.79 -0.82
CA MET A 234 -3.85 -7.66 -1.62
C MET A 234 -3.62 -7.91 -3.11
N GLY A 235 -4.38 -7.19 -3.93
CA GLY A 235 -4.21 -7.19 -5.39
C GLY A 235 -5.00 -6.06 -6.05
N ILE A 236 -4.92 -6.00 -7.36
CA ILE A 236 -5.67 -5.07 -8.22
C ILE A 236 -6.74 -5.84 -8.98
N LEU A 237 -7.95 -5.29 -9.02
CA LEU A 237 -9.08 -5.89 -9.68
C LEU A 237 -9.04 -5.66 -11.19
N PHE A 238 -9.34 -6.71 -11.93
CA PHE A 238 -9.66 -6.66 -13.36
C PHE A 238 -11.00 -7.34 -13.60
N ILE A 239 -11.88 -6.67 -14.34
CA ILE A 239 -13.19 -7.18 -14.70
C ILE A 239 -13.23 -7.40 -16.21
N ASP A 240 -13.63 -8.59 -16.65
CA ASP A 240 -13.78 -8.93 -18.05
C ASP A 240 -15.10 -8.41 -18.68
N GLU A 241 -15.28 -8.61 -19.98
CA GLU A 241 -16.47 -8.21 -20.73
C GLU A 241 -17.77 -8.89 -20.24
N LYS A 242 -17.65 -10.01 -19.53
CA LYS A 242 -18.78 -10.74 -18.93
C LYS A 242 -19.06 -10.33 -17.48
N ASN A 243 -18.40 -9.25 -17.00
CA ASN A 243 -18.44 -8.79 -15.62
C ASN A 243 -17.92 -9.82 -14.61
N VAL A 244 -16.96 -10.66 -15.01
CA VAL A 244 -16.29 -11.58 -14.09
C VAL A 244 -15.03 -10.89 -13.52
N PRO A 245 -14.91 -10.79 -12.19
CA PRO A 245 -13.75 -10.17 -11.55
C PRO A 245 -12.59 -11.16 -11.41
N TYR A 246 -11.38 -10.69 -11.73
CA TYR A 246 -10.11 -11.39 -11.58
C TYR A 246 -9.12 -10.54 -10.78
N LEU A 247 -8.14 -11.17 -10.16
CA LEU A 247 -7.15 -10.49 -9.34
C LEU A 247 -5.77 -10.47 -10.01
N LEU A 248 -5.20 -9.29 -10.20
CA LEU A 248 -3.78 -9.15 -10.47
C LEU A 248 -3.06 -9.00 -9.14
N HIS A 249 -2.15 -9.91 -8.83
CA HIS A 249 -1.46 -9.94 -7.55
C HIS A 249 -0.07 -10.59 -7.63
N ALA A 250 0.78 -10.29 -6.65
CA ALA A 250 2.00 -11.05 -6.44
C ALA A 250 1.65 -12.38 -5.74
N SER A 251 1.68 -13.45 -6.53
CA SER A 251 1.27 -14.79 -6.10
C SER A 251 2.45 -15.57 -5.55
N SER A 252 2.49 -15.86 -4.25
CA SER A 252 3.49 -16.73 -3.66
C SER A 252 3.44 -18.15 -4.22
N LYS A 253 2.25 -18.63 -4.59
CA LYS A 253 2.05 -19.96 -5.21
C LYS A 253 2.63 -20.02 -6.63
N ALA A 254 2.46 -18.96 -7.43
CA ALA A 254 3.00 -18.88 -8.80
C ALA A 254 4.46 -18.41 -8.82
N GLY A 255 4.99 -17.90 -7.69
CA GLY A 255 6.34 -17.34 -7.58
C GLY A 255 6.52 -16.02 -8.33
N LYS A 256 5.46 -15.35 -8.74
CA LYS A 256 5.50 -14.11 -9.54
C LYS A 256 4.19 -13.34 -9.52
N VAL A 257 4.22 -12.13 -10.03
CA VAL A 257 3.01 -11.33 -10.29
C VAL A 257 2.25 -11.91 -11.48
N ILE A 258 0.97 -12.19 -11.29
CA ILE A 258 0.07 -12.73 -12.31
C ILE A 258 -1.28 -11.99 -12.32
N LEU A 259 -1.95 -12.00 -13.46
CA LEU A 259 -3.40 -11.88 -13.50
C LEU A 259 -3.95 -13.30 -13.33
N ASP A 260 -4.55 -13.59 -12.16
CA ASP A 260 -5.06 -14.92 -11.87
C ASP A 260 -6.21 -15.26 -12.83
N THR A 261 -6.24 -16.49 -13.31
CA THR A 261 -7.30 -16.97 -14.22
C THR A 261 -8.53 -17.49 -13.47
N THR A 262 -8.43 -17.60 -12.15
CA THR A 262 -9.54 -18.00 -11.28
C THR A 262 -10.41 -16.77 -10.98
N PRO A 263 -11.73 -16.80 -11.24
CA PRO A 263 -12.64 -15.74 -10.81
C PRO A 263 -12.51 -15.45 -9.32
N LEU A 264 -12.56 -14.15 -8.94
CA LEU A 264 -12.26 -13.71 -7.59
C LEU A 264 -13.11 -14.38 -6.50
N ASP A 265 -14.40 -14.59 -6.74
CA ASP A 265 -15.30 -15.28 -5.80
C ASP A 265 -14.86 -16.74 -5.54
N ARG A 266 -14.40 -17.44 -6.58
CA ARG A 266 -13.83 -18.79 -6.46
C ARG A 266 -12.47 -18.77 -5.78
N TYR A 267 -11.60 -17.81 -6.14
CA TYR A 267 -10.32 -17.63 -5.49
C TYR A 267 -10.48 -17.44 -3.98
N LEU A 268 -11.40 -16.56 -3.56
CA LEU A 268 -11.71 -16.33 -2.15
C LEU A 268 -12.18 -17.61 -1.44
N THR A 269 -13.08 -18.37 -2.07
CA THR A 269 -13.60 -19.62 -1.53
C THR A 269 -12.50 -20.67 -1.36
N GLN A 270 -11.68 -20.88 -2.39
CA GLN A 270 -10.58 -21.86 -2.38
C GLN A 270 -9.53 -21.54 -1.30
N ASN A 271 -9.29 -20.24 -1.04
CA ASN A 271 -8.33 -19.79 -0.04
C ASN A 271 -8.98 -19.50 1.34
N ARG A 272 -10.25 -19.88 1.54
CA ARG A 272 -11.00 -19.71 2.81
C ARG A 272 -11.00 -18.24 3.31
N LEU A 273 -11.10 -17.30 2.38
CA LEU A 273 -11.16 -15.89 2.67
C LEU A 273 -12.60 -15.44 2.93
N THR A 274 -12.81 -14.50 3.85
CA THR A 274 -14.14 -14.11 4.33
C THR A 274 -14.82 -13.08 3.42
N GLY A 275 -14.06 -12.32 2.67
CA GLY A 275 -14.55 -11.29 1.76
C GLY A 275 -13.46 -10.34 1.32
N ILE A 276 -13.87 -9.18 0.83
CA ILE A 276 -12.98 -8.13 0.32
C ILE A 276 -13.31 -6.76 0.90
N ARG A 277 -12.28 -5.92 0.98
CA ARG A 277 -12.39 -4.46 1.10
C ARG A 277 -11.92 -3.83 -0.20
N VAL A 278 -12.54 -2.72 -0.56
CA VAL A 278 -12.31 -1.99 -1.83
C VAL A 278 -11.74 -0.62 -1.51
N ILE A 279 -10.56 -0.35 -2.04
CA ILE A 279 -9.84 0.90 -1.86
C ILE A 279 -9.63 1.56 -3.23
N ARG A 280 -9.80 2.87 -3.30
CA ARG A 280 -9.62 3.69 -4.50
C ARG A 280 -8.67 4.84 -4.22
N LEU A 281 -8.04 5.36 -5.26
CA LEU A 281 -7.37 6.65 -5.16
C LEU A 281 -8.42 7.73 -4.86
N LYS A 282 -8.06 8.70 -4.02
CA LYS A 282 -8.87 9.89 -3.84
C LYS A 282 -8.43 10.92 -4.87
N GLU A 283 -9.40 11.42 -5.65
CA GLU A 283 -9.22 12.56 -6.56
C GLU A 283 -9.33 13.89 -5.81
#